data_aaff3e37bd5c5d20132521aa05aba9d4
#
_entry.id   aaff3e37bd5c5d20132521aa05aba9d4
#
_cell.length_a   1.000
_cell.length_b   1.000
_cell.length_c   1.000
_cell.angle_alpha   90.00
_cell.angle_beta   90.00
_cell.angle_gamma   90.00
#
_symmetry.space_group_name_H-M   'P 1'
#
loop_
_entity.id
_entity.type
_entity.pdbx_description
1 polymer ?
#
loop_
_entity_poly.entity_id
_entity_poly.type
_entity_poly.pdbx_seq_one_letter_code
_entity_poly.pdbx_strand_id
1 'polypeptide(L)'
;GGSSAPAAPATPKDAKVLEALNLYRGKLSPLTLDSGLNKAAEEVAKIILSNKPLGESEDAFAEAHKAILGYKNAELYQPIGLSMNEVSEGTYKAAPRYVCQDDAKLMGEQLMAQTGDIALKQLKSPKLQLVGIHVFEYGSATYWVAVVAEGGKTA
;
A
#
# COMPACT_ATOMS: atom_id res chain seq x y z
N GLY A 1 -0.30 22.98 -6.78
CA GLY A 1 -0.02 23.00 -5.97
C GLY A 1 0.23 22.22 -4.78
N GLY A 2 0.45 22.81 -3.81
CA GLY A 2 0.54 22.25 -2.59
C GLY A 2 1.19 21.00 -2.54
N SER A 3 1.83 20.69 -3.34
CA SER A 3 2.21 19.47 -3.32
C SER A 3 3.35 19.23 -2.51
N SER A 4 3.31 18.40 -2.07
CA SER A 4 4.20 17.46 -1.68
C SER A 4 5.42 17.41 -2.51
N ALA A 5 6.26 16.53 -2.18
CA ALA A 5 7.39 16.17 -2.99
C ALA A 5 6.98 15.88 -4.43
N PRO A 6 7.86 16.14 -5.41
CA PRO A 6 7.57 15.74 -6.78
C PRO A 6 7.30 14.25 -6.87
N ALA A 7 6.56 13.87 -7.89
CA ALA A 7 6.28 12.48 -8.14
C ALA A 7 7.57 11.65 -8.14
N ALA A 8 7.56 10.54 -7.45
CA ALA A 8 8.73 9.67 -7.38
C ALA A 8 9.01 9.02 -8.74
N PRO A 9 10.28 8.87 -9.11
CA PRO A 9 10.59 8.08 -10.28
C PRO A 9 10.16 6.63 -10.04
N ALA A 10 9.37 6.11 -10.96
CA ALA A 10 8.86 4.75 -10.81
C ALA A 10 9.90 3.75 -11.31
N THR A 11 10.14 2.69 -10.53
CA THR A 11 10.84 1.52 -11.04
C THR A 11 9.91 0.80 -12.01
N PRO A 12 10.40 -0.08 -12.89
CA PRO A 12 9.53 -0.84 -13.78
C PRO A 12 8.41 -1.58 -13.08
N LYS A 13 8.71 -2.17 -11.92
CA LYS A 13 7.71 -2.92 -11.15
C LYS A 13 6.70 -1.98 -10.48
N ASP A 14 7.16 -0.88 -9.89
CA ASP A 14 6.27 0.11 -9.29
C ASP A 14 5.30 0.67 -10.33
N ALA A 15 5.80 0.95 -11.53
CA ALA A 15 4.97 1.45 -12.61
C ALA A 15 3.87 0.47 -13.00
N LYS A 16 4.17 -0.83 -13.02
CA LYS A 16 3.18 -1.86 -13.32
C LYS A 16 2.11 -1.95 -12.23
N VAL A 17 2.52 -1.88 -10.97
CA VAL A 17 1.57 -1.88 -9.85
C VAL A 17 0.69 -0.63 -9.91
N LEU A 18 1.28 0.54 -10.14
CA LEU A 18 0.50 1.77 -10.27
C LEU A 18 -0.54 1.67 -11.37
N GLU A 19 -0.14 1.14 -12.54
CA GLU A 19 -1.06 0.94 -13.64
C GLU A 19 -2.21 0.00 -13.24
N ALA A 20 -1.91 -1.09 -12.55
CA ALA A 20 -2.92 -2.03 -12.08
C ALA A 20 -3.91 -1.37 -11.11
N LEU A 21 -3.41 -0.57 -10.17
CA LEU A 21 -4.24 0.15 -9.22
C LEU A 21 -5.17 1.14 -9.93
N ASN A 22 -4.65 1.84 -10.94
CA ASN A 22 -5.45 2.79 -11.71
C ASN A 22 -6.47 2.08 -12.61
N LEU A 23 -6.16 0.90 -13.12
CA LEU A 23 -7.14 0.07 -13.81
C LEU A 23 -8.27 -0.35 -12.87
N TYR A 24 -7.93 -0.75 -11.65
CA TYR A 24 -8.93 -1.09 -10.62
C TYR A 24 -9.84 0.10 -10.31
N ARG A 25 -9.29 1.31 -10.26
CA ARG A 25 -10.08 2.51 -9.99
C ARG A 25 -11.03 2.86 -11.14
N GLY A 26 -10.78 2.33 -12.33
CA GLY A 26 -11.65 2.55 -13.47
C GLY A 26 -11.68 4.00 -13.94
N LYS A 27 -12.86 4.65 -13.86
CA LYS A 27 -13.05 6.02 -14.34
C LYS A 27 -12.66 7.09 -13.34
N LEU A 28 -12.28 6.71 -12.11
CA LEU A 28 -11.83 7.67 -11.13
C LEU A 28 -10.48 8.26 -11.54
N SER A 29 -10.18 9.44 -11.01
CA SER A 29 -8.89 10.08 -11.31
C SER A 29 -7.73 9.16 -10.95
N PRO A 30 -6.73 9.06 -11.80
CA PRO A 30 -5.60 8.18 -11.50
C PRO A 30 -4.79 8.68 -10.32
N LEU A 31 -4.26 7.74 -9.55
CA LEU A 31 -3.37 8.03 -8.44
C LEU A 31 -1.98 8.37 -8.98
N THR A 32 -1.27 9.24 -8.26
CA THR A 32 0.10 9.62 -8.57
C THR A 32 1.03 9.08 -7.49
N LEU A 33 2.18 8.55 -7.88
CA LEU A 33 3.18 8.10 -6.93
C LEU A 33 3.76 9.26 -6.15
N ASP A 34 3.93 9.07 -4.84
CA ASP A 34 4.52 10.06 -3.95
C ASP A 34 5.67 9.41 -3.16
N SER A 35 6.83 10.09 -3.13
CA SER A 35 8.03 9.52 -2.51
C SER A 35 7.88 9.28 -1.01
N GLY A 36 7.20 10.18 -0.30
CA GLY A 36 6.98 10.00 1.13
C GLY A 36 6.05 8.84 1.43
N LEU A 37 5.03 8.64 0.60
CA LEU A 37 4.14 7.49 0.74
C LEU A 37 4.83 6.20 0.30
N ASN A 38 5.77 6.25 -0.64
CA ASN A 38 6.62 5.09 -0.95
C ASN A 38 7.40 4.65 0.29
N LYS A 39 7.89 5.62 1.07
CA LYS A 39 8.58 5.31 2.32
C LYS A 39 7.65 4.66 3.34
N ALA A 40 6.41 5.13 3.44
CA ALA A 40 5.42 4.51 4.30
C ALA A 40 5.13 3.06 3.87
N ALA A 41 5.01 2.82 2.57
CA ALA A 41 4.81 1.47 2.04
C ALA A 41 6.01 0.57 2.35
N GLU A 42 7.22 1.10 2.25
CA GLU A 42 8.43 0.37 2.64
C GLU A 42 8.39 -0.05 4.10
N GLU A 43 7.96 0.86 5.00
CA GLU A 43 7.84 0.54 6.42
C GLU A 43 6.79 -0.56 6.67
N VAL A 44 5.70 -0.55 5.93
CA VAL A 44 4.71 -1.64 6.00
C VAL A 44 5.34 -2.96 5.54
N ALA A 45 6.10 -2.94 4.45
CA ALA A 45 6.78 -4.15 3.97
C ALA A 45 7.78 -4.71 5.01
N LYS A 46 8.45 -3.83 5.75
CA LYS A 46 9.37 -4.26 6.82
C LYS A 46 8.65 -5.06 7.90
N ILE A 47 7.41 -4.72 8.20
CA ILE A 47 6.61 -5.48 9.18
C ILE A 47 6.42 -6.91 8.69
N ILE A 48 6.09 -7.07 7.41
CA ILE A 48 5.94 -8.39 6.80
C ILE A 48 7.27 -9.14 6.81
N LEU A 49 8.35 -8.47 6.39
CA LEU A 49 9.67 -9.07 6.26
C LEU A 49 10.29 -9.45 7.60
N SER A 50 9.88 -8.79 8.69
CA SER A 50 10.36 -9.15 10.02
C SER A 50 9.98 -10.58 10.38
N ASN A 51 8.89 -11.07 9.81
CA ASN A 51 8.37 -12.41 10.03
C ASN A 51 8.18 -12.76 11.51
N LYS A 52 7.96 -11.74 12.35
CA LYS A 52 7.80 -11.89 13.79
C LYS A 52 6.34 -11.81 14.17
N PRO A 53 5.90 -12.58 15.17
CA PRO A 53 4.57 -12.41 15.72
C PRO A 53 4.43 -11.01 16.35
N LEU A 54 3.27 -10.40 16.16
CA LEU A 54 2.94 -9.07 16.67
C LEU A 54 1.94 -9.23 17.81
N GLY A 55 2.29 -8.69 18.98
CA GLY A 55 1.40 -8.69 20.13
C GLY A 55 0.63 -7.39 20.23
N GLU A 56 -0.36 -7.36 21.13
CA GLU A 56 -1.20 -6.17 21.33
C GLU A 56 -0.42 -5.00 21.94
N SER A 57 0.64 -5.28 22.65
CA SER A 57 1.42 -4.25 23.35
C SER A 57 2.42 -3.52 22.45
N GLU A 58 2.63 -4.01 21.24
CA GLU A 58 3.61 -3.41 20.35
C GLU A 58 2.91 -2.63 19.23
N ASP A 59 3.36 -1.38 19.03
CA ASP A 59 2.92 -0.64 17.84
C ASP A 59 3.83 -0.99 16.66
N ALA A 60 3.49 -2.07 15.98
CA ALA A 60 4.26 -2.53 14.84
C ALA A 60 4.23 -1.54 13.69
N PHE A 61 3.22 -0.66 13.65
CA PHE A 61 3.03 0.31 12.58
C PHE A 61 3.59 1.70 12.91
N ALA A 62 4.34 1.84 14.02
CA ALA A 62 4.82 3.15 14.45
C ALA A 62 5.60 3.89 13.36
N GLU A 63 6.52 3.21 12.69
CA GLU A 63 7.33 3.85 11.65
C GLU A 63 6.52 4.17 10.40
N ALA A 64 5.55 3.32 10.05
CA ALA A 64 4.64 3.61 8.95
C ALA A 64 3.75 4.81 9.29
N HIS A 65 3.25 4.89 10.53
CA HIS A 65 2.46 6.03 10.98
C HIS A 65 3.26 7.34 10.93
N LYS A 66 4.53 7.31 11.33
CA LYS A 66 5.39 8.49 11.22
C LYS A 66 5.53 8.95 9.77
N ALA A 67 5.66 8.00 8.87
CA ALA A 67 5.87 8.31 7.45
C ALA A 67 4.64 8.96 6.79
N ILE A 68 3.43 8.73 7.32
CA ILE A 68 2.22 9.32 6.77
C ILE A 68 1.80 10.63 7.46
N LEU A 69 2.54 11.05 8.48
CA LEU A 69 2.22 12.31 9.16
C LEU A 69 2.26 13.49 8.20
N GLY A 70 1.23 14.32 8.26
CA GLY A 70 1.11 15.49 7.41
C GLY A 70 0.44 15.26 6.06
N TYR A 71 0.28 14.02 5.65
CA TYR A 71 -0.49 13.71 4.44
C TYR A 71 -1.98 13.81 4.74
N LYS A 72 -2.73 14.40 3.81
CA LYS A 72 -4.15 14.64 4.02
C LYS A 72 -4.91 13.33 4.16
N ASN A 73 -5.49 13.13 5.34
CA ASN A 73 -6.35 11.99 5.67
C ASN A 73 -5.72 10.60 5.42
N ALA A 74 -4.38 10.53 5.37
CA ALA A 74 -3.72 9.24 5.18
C ALA A 74 -4.05 8.24 6.29
N GLU A 75 -4.24 8.75 7.52
CA GLU A 75 -4.56 7.91 8.67
C GLU A 75 -5.94 7.24 8.59
N LEU A 76 -6.80 7.68 7.69
CA LEU A 76 -8.13 7.08 7.52
C LEU A 76 -8.09 5.80 6.70
N TYR A 77 -6.97 5.51 6.06
CA TYR A 77 -6.88 4.39 5.13
C TYR A 77 -5.94 3.31 5.65
N GLN A 78 -6.31 2.08 5.40
CA GLN A 78 -5.48 0.92 5.76
C GLN A 78 -4.46 0.64 4.66
N PRO A 79 -3.27 0.12 5.01
CA PRO A 79 -2.33 -0.35 3.98
C PRO A 79 -2.98 -1.43 3.12
N ILE A 80 -2.70 -1.37 1.82
CA ILE A 80 -3.23 -2.32 0.85
C ILE A 80 -2.16 -3.36 0.55
N GLY A 81 -2.55 -4.62 0.49
CA GLY A 81 -1.63 -5.72 0.23
C GLY A 81 -1.06 -6.38 1.46
N LEU A 82 -1.59 -6.06 2.62
CA LEU A 82 -1.19 -6.63 3.90
C LEU A 82 -2.33 -7.45 4.48
N SER A 83 -2.04 -8.63 4.97
CA SER A 83 -3.00 -9.39 5.78
C SER A 83 -2.42 -9.67 7.15
N MET A 84 -3.29 -9.70 8.16
CA MET A 84 -2.91 -10.01 9.54
C MET A 84 -3.56 -11.33 9.91
N ASN A 85 -2.73 -12.35 10.12
CA ASN A 85 -3.21 -13.70 10.41
C ASN A 85 -2.95 -14.05 11.87
N GLU A 86 -3.97 -14.53 12.57
CA GLU A 86 -3.82 -14.95 13.95
C GLU A 86 -3.00 -16.23 14.01
N VAL A 87 -1.91 -16.21 14.77
CA VAL A 87 -1.03 -17.36 14.97
C VAL A 87 -1.19 -17.98 16.34
N SER A 88 -1.67 -17.21 17.31
CA SER A 88 -2.08 -17.68 18.63
C SER A 88 -3.02 -16.64 19.21
N GLU A 89 -3.71 -16.94 20.30
CA GLU A 89 -4.69 -16.03 20.88
C GLU A 89 -4.08 -14.65 21.15
N GLY A 90 -4.65 -13.62 20.49
CA GLY A 90 -4.18 -12.24 20.64
C GLY A 90 -2.88 -11.92 19.93
N THR A 91 -2.31 -12.86 19.20
CA THR A 91 -1.04 -12.65 18.51
C THR A 91 -1.22 -12.87 17.02
N TYR A 92 -0.77 -11.91 16.23
CA TYR A 92 -0.95 -11.90 14.78
C TYR A 92 0.38 -11.88 14.07
N LYS A 93 0.39 -12.26 12.82
CA LYS A 93 1.57 -12.19 11.97
C LYS A 93 1.17 -11.57 10.65
N ALA A 94 1.95 -10.58 10.21
CA ALA A 94 1.72 -9.91 8.94
C ALA A 94 2.19 -10.78 7.79
N ALA A 95 1.42 -10.80 6.71
CA ALA A 95 1.77 -11.53 5.50
C ALA A 95 1.41 -10.70 4.27
N PRO A 96 2.12 -10.90 3.15
CA PRO A 96 1.77 -10.19 1.91
C PRO A 96 0.53 -10.82 1.28
N ARG A 97 -0.19 -10.01 0.51
CA ARG A 97 -1.47 -10.45 -0.05
C ARG A 97 -1.47 -10.53 -1.58
N TYR A 98 -0.76 -9.64 -2.24
CA TYR A 98 -0.81 -9.53 -3.70
C TYR A 98 0.54 -9.70 -4.35
N VAL A 99 0.60 -10.63 -5.30
CA VAL A 99 1.80 -10.90 -6.08
C VAL A 99 2.00 -9.78 -7.09
N CYS A 100 3.24 -9.32 -7.24
CA CYS A 100 3.62 -8.40 -8.28
C CYS A 100 3.90 -9.18 -9.56
N GLN A 101 3.27 -8.77 -10.65
CA GLN A 101 3.42 -9.42 -11.95
C GLN A 101 3.89 -8.40 -12.98
N ASP A 102 4.43 -8.90 -14.10
CA ASP A 102 4.89 -8.03 -15.17
C ASP A 102 3.74 -7.49 -16.02
N ASP A 103 2.57 -8.13 -15.97
CA ASP A 103 1.41 -7.73 -16.73
C ASP A 103 0.46 -6.93 -15.83
N ALA A 104 0.46 -5.61 -16.01
CA ALA A 104 -0.40 -4.71 -15.22
C ALA A 104 -1.90 -4.97 -15.44
N LYS A 105 -2.29 -5.31 -16.65
CA LYS A 105 -3.68 -5.60 -16.95
C LYS A 105 -4.15 -6.85 -16.20
N LEU A 106 -3.32 -7.88 -16.19
CA LEU A 106 -3.62 -9.11 -15.47
C LEU A 106 -3.72 -8.84 -13.97
N MET A 107 -2.79 -8.05 -13.41
CA MET A 107 -2.87 -7.66 -12.00
C MET A 107 -4.18 -6.92 -11.72
N GLY A 108 -4.55 -5.97 -12.58
CA GLY A 108 -5.80 -5.22 -12.42
C GLY A 108 -7.02 -6.12 -12.44
N GLU A 109 -7.06 -7.08 -13.32
CA GLU A 109 -8.15 -8.06 -13.40
C GLU A 109 -8.22 -8.91 -12.14
N GLN A 110 -7.08 -9.33 -11.61
CA GLN A 110 -7.01 -10.10 -10.38
C GLN A 110 -7.50 -9.29 -9.18
N LEU A 111 -7.17 -8.00 -9.13
CA LEU A 111 -7.68 -7.12 -8.08
C LEU A 111 -9.20 -6.99 -8.16
N MET A 112 -9.75 -6.86 -9.37
CA MET A 112 -11.20 -6.77 -9.57
C MET A 112 -11.93 -8.02 -9.11
N ALA A 113 -11.26 -9.17 -9.13
CA ALA A 113 -11.85 -10.42 -8.67
C ALA A 113 -11.90 -10.53 -7.13
N GLN A 114 -11.20 -9.65 -6.42
CA GLN A 114 -11.17 -9.67 -4.96
C GLN A 114 -12.38 -8.94 -4.40
N THR A 115 -13.33 -9.66 -3.85
CA THR A 115 -14.59 -9.07 -3.37
C THR A 115 -14.63 -8.84 -1.87
N GLY A 116 -13.74 -9.47 -1.10
CA GLY A 116 -13.76 -9.41 0.36
C GLY A 116 -12.69 -8.54 1.00
N ASP A 117 -11.87 -7.86 0.21
CA ASP A 117 -10.77 -7.08 0.74
C ASP A 117 -11.19 -5.63 0.95
N ILE A 118 -11.45 -5.27 2.21
CA ILE A 118 -11.89 -3.92 2.58
C ILE A 118 -10.81 -2.88 2.26
N ALA A 119 -9.54 -3.21 2.54
CA ALA A 119 -8.45 -2.29 2.25
C ALA A 119 -8.35 -1.99 0.76
N LEU A 120 -8.52 -2.99 -0.08
CA LEU A 120 -8.50 -2.80 -1.52
C LEU A 120 -9.65 -1.91 -1.99
N LYS A 121 -10.84 -2.09 -1.42
CA LYS A 121 -12.02 -1.30 -1.80
C LYS A 121 -11.85 0.19 -1.54
N GLN A 122 -10.97 0.57 -0.62
CA GLN A 122 -10.67 1.98 -0.36
C GLN A 122 -10.17 2.70 -1.61
N LEU A 123 -9.56 1.97 -2.55
CA LEU A 123 -9.12 2.56 -3.82
C LEU A 123 -10.25 3.13 -4.66
N LYS A 124 -11.49 2.77 -4.37
CA LYS A 124 -12.65 3.31 -5.08
C LYS A 124 -13.08 4.68 -4.55
N SER A 125 -12.42 5.20 -3.53
CA SER A 125 -12.72 6.54 -3.03
C SER A 125 -12.32 7.60 -4.06
N PRO A 126 -13.24 8.47 -4.46
CA PRO A 126 -12.90 9.55 -5.38
C PRO A 126 -12.03 10.63 -4.75
N LYS A 127 -11.85 10.59 -3.43
CA LYS A 127 -11.02 11.56 -2.71
C LYS A 127 -9.54 11.26 -2.79
N LEU A 128 -9.16 10.03 -3.09
CA LEU A 128 -7.76 9.65 -3.13
C LEU A 128 -7.04 10.28 -4.32
N GLN A 129 -5.82 10.75 -4.08
CA GLN A 129 -4.98 11.36 -5.11
C GLN A 129 -3.58 10.76 -5.17
N LEU A 130 -3.04 10.34 -4.03
CA LEU A 130 -1.65 9.90 -3.95
C LEU A 130 -1.54 8.46 -3.47
N VAL A 131 -0.48 7.79 -3.94
CA VAL A 131 -0.17 6.44 -3.51
C VAL A 131 1.34 6.27 -3.36
N GLY A 132 1.73 5.50 -2.35
CA GLY A 132 3.07 4.98 -2.23
C GLY A 132 3.03 3.49 -2.46
N ILE A 133 4.02 2.96 -3.15
CA ILE A 133 4.11 1.55 -3.49
C ILE A 133 5.48 1.04 -3.10
N HIS A 134 5.53 -0.16 -2.55
CA HIS A 134 6.80 -0.86 -2.32
C HIS A 134 6.66 -2.30 -2.79
N VAL A 135 7.59 -2.69 -3.65
CA VAL A 135 7.66 -4.05 -4.19
C VAL A 135 8.81 -4.77 -3.49
N PHE A 136 8.58 -5.97 -3.03
CA PHE A 136 9.56 -6.71 -2.24
C PHE A 136 9.43 -8.21 -2.47
N GLU A 137 10.50 -8.93 -2.21
CA GLU A 137 10.50 -10.38 -2.27
C GLU A 137 10.18 -10.97 -0.90
N TYR A 138 9.35 -11.99 -0.89
CA TYR A 138 8.99 -12.72 0.32
C TYR A 138 8.86 -14.20 -0.06
N GLY A 139 9.69 -15.05 0.57
CA GLY A 139 9.76 -16.44 0.14
C GLY A 139 10.26 -16.54 -1.29
N SER A 140 9.50 -17.21 -2.15
CA SER A 140 9.87 -17.42 -3.53
C SER A 140 9.13 -16.53 -4.52
N ALA A 141 8.40 -15.54 -4.03
CA ALA A 141 7.59 -14.67 -4.89
C ALA A 141 7.84 -13.20 -4.60
N THR A 142 7.43 -12.35 -5.54
CA THR A 142 7.50 -10.91 -5.41
C THR A 142 6.10 -10.37 -5.12
N TYR A 143 6.00 -9.51 -4.12
CA TYR A 143 4.73 -8.93 -3.67
C TYR A 143 4.82 -7.42 -3.64
N TRP A 144 3.68 -6.76 -3.46
CA TRP A 144 3.62 -5.32 -3.29
C TRP A 144 2.67 -4.94 -2.16
N VAL A 145 2.94 -3.78 -1.56
CA VAL A 145 2.04 -3.12 -0.64
C VAL A 145 1.90 -1.68 -1.07
N ALA A 146 0.79 -1.05 -0.71
CA ALA A 146 0.53 0.34 -1.05
C ALA A 146 -0.09 1.09 0.11
N VAL A 147 0.22 2.39 0.18
CA VAL A 147 -0.34 3.33 1.17
C VAL A 147 -0.89 4.52 0.40
N VAL A 148 -2.06 4.99 0.76
CA VAL A 148 -2.76 6.03 0.01
C VAL A 148 -3.07 7.25 0.87
N ALA A 149 -3.27 8.40 0.23
CA ALA A 149 -3.64 9.64 0.88
C ALA A 149 -4.53 10.49 -0.03
N GLU A 150 -5.29 11.40 0.59
CA GLU A 150 -6.17 12.32 -0.15
C GLU A 150 -5.45 13.57 -0.63
N GLY A 151 -4.25 13.81 -0.18
CA GLY A 151 -3.46 14.96 -0.61
C GLY A 151 -2.04 14.90 -0.06
N GLY A 152 -1.24 15.86 -0.50
CA GLY A 152 0.17 15.92 -0.21
C GLY A 152 0.49 16.24 1.24
N LYS A 153 1.78 16.14 1.53
CA LYS A 153 2.29 16.41 2.87
C LYS A 153 2.26 17.91 3.14
N THR A 154 1.63 18.27 4.26
CA THR A 154 1.62 19.65 4.71
C THR A 154 2.83 19.91 5.59
N ALA A 155 3.30 21.16 5.55
CA ALA A 155 4.43 21.54 6.38
C ALA A 155 4.06 21.59 7.86
#